data_d848498a3d2209edc5da580cb283379c
#
_entry.id   d848498a3d2209edc5da580cb283379c
#
_cell.length_a   1.000
_cell.length_b   1.000
_cell.length_c   1.000
_cell.angle_alpha   90.00
_cell.angle_beta   90.00
_cell.angle_gamma   90.00
#
_symmetry.space_group_name_H-M   'P 1'
#
loop_
_entity.id
_entity.type
_entity.pdbx_description
1 polymer ?
#
loop_
_entity_poly.entity_id
_entity_poly.type
_entity_poly.pdbx_seq_one_letter_code
_entity_poly.pdbx_strand_id
1 'polypeptide(L)'
;MTYLRKCAQTVFPENSVWITDIPVAIREKSKIHAGGKPPRNVWQPFAYETMGGIKGRLIYAPEISGAGEVSIPLPVNGWYRICLGLVSTTPGCLGISMGLRVRLDSDPAFYTVAGTGINFFWELTDNLWKSACLENSTLHIARSASQSSLAWIRLEPMDASEIAAAERRIAKRNKHGLASTCDAYSASTLEDFYGEILPFRESNVKKLYFCLAQGDVCDLLPTRIGTQTRHHDGDYMRPYDRNTAVALERVRREHPDVIAKLCDFSHRIGIEFHASCRTGAMHMSGFGRTSEFFRMHPELWCVNRDGTSATRLSFAAPEVRAHFLELFREMLEYEVDGLNLIFIRSLPSMLYEQPFQESFAAVHGINPMELTEDDPRVPAHRAEVMTGFLRQVRALLDEHEARRKKHLELSLTVPATRTVNEFHGMALKRWADEGLVDLIMVDSAVLNRFHDERPSNIEYEYFAEVCAGNNCRFYPKMFWELEKPSGIKILDAYREILKKGAAGGMIWDGFYHYVSRLTWWEYVQMLGDDDETVLDAQIRRRPPESRLHLLKTLEGFDCDHYPPHNGF
;
A
#
# COMPACT_ATOMS: atom_id res chain seq x y z
N MET A 1 19.72 -2.31 30.67
CA MET A 1 19.03 -3.02 31.77
C MET A 1 17.56 -2.63 31.98
N THR A 2 17.19 -1.37 31.85
CA THR A 2 15.78 -0.91 32.02
C THR A 2 14.83 -1.45 30.97
N TYR A 3 15.28 -1.61 29.72
CA TYR A 3 14.50 -2.18 28.61
C TYR A 3 14.19 -3.67 28.83
N LEU A 4 15.17 -4.46 29.25
CA LEU A 4 15.01 -5.89 29.54
C LEU A 4 14.02 -6.17 30.70
N ARG A 5 13.94 -5.28 31.70
CA ARG A 5 12.98 -5.42 32.80
C ARG A 5 11.53 -5.16 32.36
N LYS A 6 11.30 -4.26 31.41
CA LYS A 6 9.96 -3.98 30.88
C LYS A 6 9.41 -5.14 30.05
N CYS A 7 10.25 -5.83 29.30
CA CYS A 7 9.84 -7.00 28.48
C CYS A 7 9.44 -8.23 29.34
N ALA A 8 9.84 -8.30 30.60
CA ALA A 8 9.56 -9.42 31.49
C ALA A 8 8.18 -9.38 32.19
N GLN A 9 7.41 -8.31 32.02
CA GLN A 9 6.15 -8.07 32.75
C GLN A 9 4.92 -7.94 31.84
N THR A 10 4.90 -8.63 30.71
CA THR A 10 3.70 -8.62 29.84
C THR A 10 2.56 -9.37 30.51
N VAL A 11 1.52 -8.66 30.90
CA VAL A 11 0.28 -9.24 31.40
C VAL A 11 -0.65 -9.44 30.19
N PHE A 12 -0.89 -10.70 29.83
CA PHE A 12 -1.89 -11.05 28.83
C PHE A 12 -3.28 -11.10 29.48
N PRO A 13 -4.37 -10.88 28.72
CA PRO A 13 -5.72 -11.09 29.22
C PRO A 13 -5.89 -12.50 29.78
N GLU A 14 -6.41 -12.60 31.00
CA GLU A 14 -6.50 -13.87 31.76
C GLU A 14 -7.29 -14.98 31.04
N ASN A 15 -8.22 -14.60 30.16
CA ASN A 15 -9.06 -15.53 29.41
C ASN A 15 -8.50 -15.89 28.02
N SER A 16 -7.25 -15.57 27.73
CA SER A 16 -6.63 -15.94 26.45
C SER A 16 -6.37 -17.45 26.35
N VAL A 17 -6.73 -18.03 25.20
CA VAL A 17 -6.40 -19.44 24.89
C VAL A 17 -5.09 -19.48 24.11
N TRP A 18 -4.15 -20.30 24.56
CA TRP A 18 -2.82 -20.41 23.99
C TRP A 18 -2.56 -21.77 23.35
N ILE A 19 -1.98 -21.75 22.17
CA ILE A 19 -1.40 -22.90 21.49
C ILE A 19 0.09 -22.60 21.32
N THR A 20 0.94 -23.15 22.19
CA THR A 20 2.40 -22.89 22.22
C THR A 20 3.22 -24.07 21.72
N ASP A 21 2.65 -25.26 21.63
CA ASP A 21 3.27 -26.43 21.02
C ASP A 21 2.73 -26.62 19.60
N ILE A 22 3.26 -25.82 18.68
CA ILE A 22 2.76 -25.79 17.31
C ILE A 22 2.91 -27.14 16.59
N PRO A 23 4.04 -27.88 16.69
CA PRO A 23 4.17 -29.20 16.07
C PRO A 23 3.11 -30.22 16.52
N VAL A 24 2.68 -30.15 17.80
CA VAL A 24 1.61 -31.01 18.32
C VAL A 24 0.27 -30.61 17.80
N ALA A 25 0.00 -29.34 17.63
CA ALA A 25 -1.28 -28.81 17.14
C ALA A 25 -1.53 -29.07 15.64
N ILE A 26 -0.47 -29.21 14.83
CA ILE A 26 -0.57 -29.44 13.38
C ILE A 26 -1.17 -30.83 13.09
N ARG A 27 -2.10 -30.89 12.12
CA ARG A 27 -2.69 -32.15 11.64
C ARG A 27 -1.72 -32.99 10.80
N GLU A 28 -0.98 -32.38 9.90
CA GLU A 28 -0.09 -33.02 8.91
C GLU A 28 1.27 -33.36 9.53
N LYS A 29 1.31 -34.36 10.42
CA LYS A 29 2.54 -34.75 11.16
C LYS A 29 3.71 -35.13 10.24
N SER A 30 3.45 -35.68 9.08
CA SER A 30 4.48 -36.03 8.10
C SER A 30 5.22 -34.83 7.50
N LYS A 31 4.67 -33.63 7.65
CA LYS A 31 5.31 -32.38 7.22
C LYS A 31 6.17 -31.72 8.31
N ILE A 32 6.23 -32.32 9.49
CA ILE A 32 7.07 -31.88 10.60
C ILE A 32 8.29 -32.80 10.70
N HIS A 33 9.46 -32.19 10.79
CA HIS A 33 10.71 -32.95 10.99
C HIS A 33 10.75 -33.63 12.34
N ALA A 34 11.10 -34.92 12.35
CA ALA A 34 11.09 -35.75 13.54
C ALA A 34 12.48 -36.00 14.17
N GLY A 35 13.57 -35.48 13.56
CA GLY A 35 14.95 -35.64 14.05
C GLY A 35 15.95 -35.98 12.93
N GLY A 36 17.24 -35.78 13.19
CA GLY A 36 18.33 -35.98 12.21
C GLY A 36 18.49 -34.77 11.27
N LYS A 37 19.18 -34.93 10.14
CA LYS A 37 19.36 -33.86 9.15
C LYS A 37 18.02 -33.53 8.49
N PRO A 38 17.53 -32.27 8.57
CA PRO A 38 16.19 -31.93 8.09
C PRO A 38 16.11 -31.99 6.56
N PRO A 39 15.10 -32.71 6.00
CA PRO A 39 14.81 -32.62 4.57
C PRO A 39 14.31 -31.21 4.23
N ARG A 40 14.50 -30.80 2.96
CA ARG A 40 14.14 -29.43 2.50
C ARG A 40 12.64 -29.14 2.40
N ASN A 41 11.78 -30.16 2.54
CA ASN A 41 10.34 -30.07 2.30
C ASN A 41 9.49 -30.21 3.58
N VAL A 42 10.08 -30.00 4.75
CA VAL A 42 9.40 -30.12 6.04
C VAL A 42 9.65 -28.88 6.92
N TRP A 43 8.74 -28.67 7.86
CA TRP A 43 8.90 -27.69 8.94
C TRP A 43 9.79 -28.25 10.03
N GLN A 44 10.69 -27.42 10.55
CA GLN A 44 11.63 -27.79 11.62
C GLN A 44 11.06 -27.28 12.95
N PRO A 45 10.88 -28.17 13.96
CA PRO A 45 10.43 -27.78 15.28
C PRO A 45 11.62 -27.40 16.17
N PHE A 46 11.50 -26.31 16.95
CA PHE A 46 12.47 -25.87 17.92
C PHE A 46 11.79 -25.55 19.24
N ALA A 47 12.29 -26.14 20.34
CA ALA A 47 11.82 -25.82 21.69
C ALA A 47 12.32 -24.43 22.09
N TYR A 48 11.48 -23.62 22.72
CA TYR A 48 11.84 -22.30 23.19
C TYR A 48 11.29 -21.97 24.58
N GLU A 49 11.98 -21.06 25.25
CA GLU A 49 11.51 -20.37 26.45
C GLU A 49 11.83 -18.89 26.31
N THR A 50 10.84 -18.01 26.58
CA THR A 50 11.05 -16.55 26.61
C THR A 50 11.48 -16.10 28.01
N MET A 51 12.08 -14.92 28.11
CA MET A 51 12.40 -14.28 29.39
C MET A 51 11.15 -14.01 30.23
N GLY A 52 9.98 -13.88 29.63
CA GLY A 52 8.68 -13.75 30.29
C GLY A 52 8.03 -15.08 30.66
N GLY A 53 8.70 -16.22 30.45
CA GLY A 53 8.25 -17.56 30.89
C GLY A 53 7.29 -18.26 29.90
N ILE A 54 7.05 -17.74 28.69
CA ILE A 54 6.30 -18.48 27.66
C ILE A 54 7.20 -19.62 27.15
N LYS A 55 6.68 -20.85 27.17
CA LYS A 55 7.39 -22.05 26.71
C LYS A 55 6.57 -22.79 25.67
N GLY A 56 7.28 -23.41 24.73
CA GLY A 56 6.64 -24.22 23.70
C GLY A 56 7.61 -24.74 22.64
N ARG A 57 7.06 -25.15 21.52
CA ARG A 57 7.83 -25.51 20.33
C ARG A 57 7.31 -24.72 19.13
N LEU A 58 8.18 -23.94 18.51
CA LEU A 58 7.87 -23.25 17.26
C LEU A 58 8.11 -24.18 16.06
N ILE A 59 7.56 -23.81 14.90
CA ILE A 59 7.95 -24.34 13.59
C ILE A 59 8.71 -23.28 12.81
N TYR A 60 9.68 -23.73 12.04
CA TYR A 60 10.52 -22.88 11.20
C TYR A 60 10.76 -23.51 9.83
N ALA A 61 10.76 -22.70 8.79
CA ALA A 61 11.15 -23.08 7.44
C ALA A 61 12.08 -22.02 6.86
N PRO A 62 13.33 -22.36 6.49
CA PRO A 62 14.24 -21.43 5.84
C PRO A 62 13.76 -21.05 4.43
N GLU A 63 14.33 -19.98 3.86
CA GLU A 63 13.97 -19.45 2.54
C GLU A 63 14.00 -20.51 1.44
N ILE A 64 15.01 -21.37 1.46
CA ILE A 64 15.19 -22.47 0.47
C ILE A 64 14.32 -23.69 0.76
N SER A 65 13.49 -23.66 1.81
CA SER A 65 12.63 -24.80 2.17
C SER A 65 11.46 -24.94 1.18
N GLY A 66 11.14 -26.19 0.84
CA GLY A 66 9.91 -26.56 0.14
C GLY A 66 8.78 -27.01 1.09
N ALA A 67 8.81 -26.62 2.37
CA ALA A 67 7.80 -27.02 3.35
C ALA A 67 6.40 -26.67 2.86
N GLY A 68 5.52 -27.68 2.79
CA GLY A 68 4.15 -27.54 2.31
C GLY A 68 3.20 -26.94 3.35
N GLU A 69 1.99 -26.59 2.93
CA GLU A 69 0.92 -26.10 3.79
C GLU A 69 0.61 -27.08 4.92
N VAL A 70 0.40 -26.55 6.14
CA VAL A 70 -0.04 -27.30 7.32
C VAL A 70 -1.26 -26.63 7.93
N SER A 71 -2.00 -27.35 8.79
CA SER A 71 -3.23 -26.85 9.37
C SER A 71 -3.35 -27.13 10.88
N ILE A 72 -3.98 -26.19 11.58
CA ILE A 72 -4.20 -26.25 13.03
C ILE A 72 -5.68 -25.99 13.33
N PRO A 73 -6.43 -26.95 13.92
CA PRO A 73 -7.78 -26.69 14.42
C PRO A 73 -7.72 -25.71 15.59
N LEU A 74 -8.57 -24.69 15.55
CA LEU A 74 -8.68 -23.73 16.65
C LEU A 74 -9.70 -24.23 17.68
N PRO A 75 -9.35 -24.34 18.98
CA PRO A 75 -10.16 -25.01 19.99
C PRO A 75 -11.22 -24.11 20.64
N VAL A 76 -11.73 -23.12 19.90
CA VAL A 76 -12.67 -22.11 20.41
C VAL A 76 -13.78 -21.81 19.38
N ASN A 77 -14.92 -21.30 19.88
CA ASN A 77 -16.02 -20.80 19.07
C ASN A 77 -16.42 -19.40 19.53
N GLY A 78 -16.83 -18.54 18.60
CA GLY A 78 -17.20 -17.15 18.84
C GLY A 78 -16.18 -16.15 18.30
N TRP A 79 -16.30 -14.90 18.72
CA TRP A 79 -15.43 -13.82 18.25
C TRP A 79 -14.12 -13.73 19.07
N TYR A 80 -13.02 -13.79 18.36
CA TYR A 80 -11.68 -13.71 18.94
C TYR A 80 -10.75 -12.77 18.15
N ARG A 81 -9.86 -12.11 18.85
CA ARG A 81 -8.64 -11.56 18.29
C ARG A 81 -7.61 -12.68 18.19
N ILE A 82 -7.05 -12.86 17.01
CA ILE A 82 -6.05 -13.89 16.71
C ILE A 82 -4.68 -13.24 16.68
N CYS A 83 -3.84 -13.61 17.63
CA CYS A 83 -2.49 -13.11 17.76
C CYS A 83 -1.50 -14.24 17.44
N LEU A 84 -0.46 -13.91 16.67
CA LEU A 84 0.55 -14.84 16.22
C LEU A 84 1.90 -14.48 16.79
N GLY A 85 2.55 -15.46 17.41
CA GLY A 85 3.94 -15.37 17.87
C GLY A 85 4.89 -15.66 16.72
N LEU A 86 5.63 -14.65 16.27
CA LEU A 86 6.52 -14.75 15.13
C LEU A 86 7.95 -14.40 15.51
N VAL A 87 8.94 -15.07 14.90
CA VAL A 87 10.33 -14.63 14.99
C VAL A 87 10.43 -13.24 14.35
N SER A 88 11.10 -12.33 15.04
CA SER A 88 11.39 -11.01 14.49
C SER A 88 12.20 -11.13 13.21
N THR A 89 11.70 -10.56 12.14
CA THR A 89 12.39 -10.54 10.84
C THR A 89 12.65 -9.11 10.40
N THR A 90 13.76 -8.89 9.70
CA THR A 90 14.00 -7.62 9.01
C THR A 90 12.90 -7.42 7.98
N PRO A 91 12.19 -6.29 7.97
CA PRO A 91 11.38 -5.95 6.82
C PRO A 91 12.30 -5.91 5.60
N GLY A 92 12.06 -6.79 4.64
CA GLY A 92 12.82 -6.77 3.38
C GLY A 92 12.72 -5.42 2.73
N CYS A 93 13.82 -4.91 2.20
CA CYS A 93 13.80 -3.80 1.28
C CYS A 93 13.09 -4.27 0.01
N LEU A 94 12.00 -3.60 -0.35
CA LEU A 94 11.34 -3.65 -1.65
C LEU A 94 11.13 -5.07 -2.25
N GLY A 95 9.93 -5.59 -2.11
CA GLY A 95 9.44 -6.65 -3.01
C GLY A 95 9.63 -8.09 -2.58
N ILE A 96 9.99 -8.38 -1.32
CA ILE A 96 10.03 -9.75 -0.81
C ILE A 96 9.10 -9.85 0.39
N SER A 97 8.02 -10.62 0.24
CA SER A 97 7.13 -10.98 1.34
C SER A 97 7.90 -11.82 2.36
N MET A 98 8.49 -11.16 3.36
CA MET A 98 9.11 -11.86 4.49
C MET A 98 8.02 -12.17 5.51
N GLY A 99 7.92 -13.43 5.92
CA GLY A 99 6.98 -13.81 6.95
C GLY A 99 6.28 -15.14 6.70
N LEU A 100 5.11 -15.27 7.30
CA LEU A 100 4.28 -16.45 7.25
C LEU A 100 3.02 -16.17 6.40
N ARG A 101 2.55 -17.15 5.65
CA ARG A 101 1.26 -17.07 4.98
C ARG A 101 0.22 -17.82 5.83
N VAL A 102 -0.87 -17.14 6.16
CA VAL A 102 -1.93 -17.69 7.01
C VAL A 102 -3.32 -17.39 6.46
N ARG A 103 -4.26 -18.29 6.65
CA ARG A 103 -5.69 -18.07 6.38
C ARG A 103 -6.56 -18.93 7.30
N LEU A 104 -7.76 -18.49 7.56
CA LEU A 104 -8.84 -19.34 8.09
C LEU A 104 -9.57 -20.03 6.93
N ASP A 105 -10.36 -21.07 7.23
CA ASP A 105 -11.23 -21.71 6.23
C ASP A 105 -12.18 -20.73 5.54
N SER A 106 -12.61 -19.68 6.26
CA SER A 106 -13.49 -18.63 5.76
C SER A 106 -12.80 -17.54 4.93
N ASP A 107 -11.48 -17.55 4.85
CA ASP A 107 -10.74 -16.54 4.10
C ASP A 107 -10.63 -16.91 2.62
N PRO A 108 -10.83 -15.96 1.70
CA PRO A 108 -10.78 -16.22 0.27
C PRO A 108 -9.34 -16.39 -0.27
N ALA A 109 -8.32 -16.01 0.50
CA ALA A 109 -6.90 -16.11 0.15
C ALA A 109 -6.02 -16.12 1.39
N PHE A 110 -4.72 -16.36 1.22
CA PHE A 110 -3.73 -16.23 2.29
C PHE A 110 -3.39 -14.76 2.57
N TYR A 111 -3.25 -14.43 3.84
CA TYR A 111 -2.58 -13.22 4.31
C TYR A 111 -1.09 -13.48 4.44
N THR A 112 -0.26 -12.52 4.09
CA THR A 112 1.15 -12.54 4.43
C THR A 112 1.35 -11.75 5.72
N VAL A 113 1.88 -12.39 6.76
CA VAL A 113 2.12 -11.82 8.07
C VAL A 113 3.59 -11.89 8.44
N ALA A 114 4.13 -10.79 8.95
CA ALA A 114 5.53 -10.71 9.37
C ALA A 114 5.64 -10.22 10.81
N GLY A 115 6.57 -10.81 11.55
CA GLY A 115 6.95 -10.30 12.87
C GLY A 115 7.72 -8.99 12.70
N THR A 116 7.45 -8.03 13.58
CA THR A 116 8.13 -6.74 13.58
C THR A 116 8.96 -6.59 14.84
N GLY A 117 10.24 -6.72 14.71
CA GLY A 117 11.21 -6.48 15.77
C GLY A 117 12.48 -5.85 15.21
N ILE A 118 13.42 -5.56 16.06
CA ILE A 118 14.74 -5.08 15.68
C ILE A 118 15.62 -6.29 15.39
N ASN A 119 15.56 -6.85 14.20
CA ASN A 119 16.55 -7.72 13.57
C ASN A 119 17.37 -8.69 14.43
N PHE A 120 16.78 -9.37 15.42
CA PHE A 120 17.50 -10.37 16.16
C PHE A 120 16.69 -11.65 16.25
N PHE A 121 17.31 -12.77 15.90
CA PHE A 121 16.80 -14.13 16.05
C PHE A 121 16.46 -14.52 17.50
N TRP A 122 16.75 -13.65 18.45
CA TRP A 122 16.47 -13.81 19.87
C TRP A 122 15.18 -13.14 20.32
N GLU A 123 14.38 -12.65 19.38
CA GLU A 123 13.14 -11.96 19.66
C GLU A 123 11.96 -12.67 19.03
N LEU A 124 10.92 -12.89 19.80
CA LEU A 124 9.61 -13.26 19.34
C LEU A 124 8.68 -12.06 19.50
N THR A 125 7.84 -11.81 18.53
CA THR A 125 6.84 -10.73 18.59
C THR A 125 5.44 -11.32 18.64
N ASP A 126 4.59 -10.82 19.54
CA ASP A 126 3.17 -11.16 19.62
C ASP A 126 2.38 -10.16 18.78
N ASN A 127 1.82 -10.62 17.67
CA ASN A 127 1.25 -9.76 16.65
C ASN A 127 -0.25 -10.05 16.48
N LEU A 128 -1.09 -9.04 16.64
CA LEU A 128 -2.49 -9.17 16.22
C LEU A 128 -2.52 -9.32 14.70
N TRP A 129 -3.06 -10.46 14.26
CA TRP A 129 -3.32 -10.69 12.85
C TRP A 129 -4.68 -10.12 12.45
N LYS A 130 -5.75 -10.62 13.06
CA LYS A 130 -7.12 -10.11 12.81
C LYS A 130 -8.10 -10.50 13.89
N SER A 131 -9.29 -9.90 13.83
CA SER A 131 -10.47 -10.33 14.57
C SER A 131 -11.37 -11.18 13.67
N ALA A 132 -11.87 -12.29 14.18
CA ALA A 132 -12.77 -13.17 13.41
C ALA A 132 -13.76 -13.91 14.31
N CYS A 133 -14.93 -14.23 13.74
CA CYS A 133 -15.83 -15.21 14.33
C CYS A 133 -15.34 -16.62 13.97
N LEU A 134 -14.98 -17.41 14.98
CA LEU A 134 -14.46 -18.77 14.83
C LEU A 134 -15.57 -19.77 15.13
N GLU A 135 -15.88 -20.63 14.17
CA GLU A 135 -16.82 -21.73 14.31
C GLU A 135 -16.20 -22.99 13.73
N ASN A 136 -15.66 -23.87 14.60
CA ASN A 136 -14.90 -25.04 14.18
C ASN A 136 -13.78 -24.71 13.16
N SER A 137 -13.22 -23.52 13.28
CA SER A 137 -12.30 -22.96 12.29
C SER A 137 -10.93 -23.62 12.34
N THR A 138 -10.30 -23.72 11.16
CA THR A 138 -8.94 -24.20 11.01
C THR A 138 -8.05 -23.05 10.54
N LEU A 139 -6.90 -22.88 11.16
CA LEU A 139 -5.83 -22.02 10.67
C LEU A 139 -4.94 -22.81 9.71
N HIS A 140 -4.89 -22.38 8.46
CA HIS A 140 -3.96 -22.88 7.46
C HIS A 140 -2.70 -22.03 7.44
N ILE A 141 -1.56 -22.68 7.34
CA ILE A 141 -0.23 -22.07 7.43
C ILE A 141 0.59 -22.55 6.24
N ALA A 142 1.13 -21.59 5.49
CA ALA A 142 2.04 -21.86 4.40
C ALA A 142 3.30 -21.00 4.51
N ARG A 143 4.36 -21.44 3.90
CA ARG A 143 5.61 -20.70 3.79
C ARG A 143 5.44 -19.50 2.86
N SER A 144 6.05 -18.37 3.17
CA SER A 144 6.24 -17.26 2.23
C SER A 144 7.44 -17.50 1.31
N ALA A 145 7.77 -16.54 0.47
CA ALA A 145 8.97 -16.57 -0.37
C ALA A 145 10.29 -16.50 0.43
N SER A 146 10.21 -16.08 1.69
CA SER A 146 11.35 -16.00 2.63
C SER A 146 11.24 -17.02 3.76
N GLN A 147 12.11 -16.90 4.76
CA GLN A 147 12.00 -17.68 6.00
C GLN A 147 10.65 -17.46 6.69
N SER A 148 10.07 -18.51 7.23
CA SER A 148 8.77 -18.51 7.88
C SER A 148 8.83 -19.19 9.25
N SER A 149 8.14 -18.65 10.24
CA SER A 149 8.10 -19.22 11.60
C SER A 149 6.77 -18.95 12.27
N LEU A 150 6.37 -19.86 13.19
CA LEU A 150 5.24 -19.66 14.08
C LEU A 150 5.58 -20.27 15.44
N ALA A 151 5.58 -19.43 16.49
CA ALA A 151 5.89 -19.85 17.85
C ALA A 151 4.63 -20.14 18.68
N TRP A 152 3.60 -19.33 18.54
CA TRP A 152 2.32 -19.56 19.22
C TRP A 152 1.15 -18.95 18.43
N ILE A 153 -0.03 -19.45 18.77
CA ILE A 153 -1.31 -18.83 18.43
C ILE A 153 -1.96 -18.47 19.77
N ARG A 154 -2.34 -17.19 19.92
CA ARG A 154 -3.03 -16.70 21.10
C ARG A 154 -4.38 -16.13 20.68
N LEU A 155 -5.45 -16.61 21.30
CA LEU A 155 -6.82 -16.26 21.00
C LEU A 155 -7.39 -15.47 22.18
N GLU A 156 -7.70 -14.19 21.97
CA GLU A 156 -8.33 -13.32 22.97
C GLU A 156 -9.83 -13.19 22.68
N PRO A 157 -10.70 -13.54 23.62
CA PRO A 157 -12.14 -13.34 23.43
C PRO A 157 -12.48 -11.85 23.35
N MET A 158 -13.42 -11.51 22.48
CA MET A 158 -13.87 -10.13 22.27
C MET A 158 -15.17 -9.86 23.01
N ASP A 159 -15.30 -8.65 23.56
CA ASP A 159 -16.57 -8.19 24.11
C ASP A 159 -17.54 -7.66 23.02
N ALA A 160 -18.79 -7.41 23.40
CA ALA A 160 -19.83 -6.98 22.46
C ALA A 160 -19.50 -5.65 21.75
N SER A 161 -18.81 -4.73 22.40
CA SER A 161 -18.44 -3.44 21.82
C SER A 161 -17.32 -3.59 20.77
N GLU A 162 -16.37 -4.45 21.06
CA GLU A 162 -15.27 -4.80 20.15
C GLU A 162 -15.77 -5.56 18.91
N ILE A 163 -16.73 -6.47 19.11
CA ILE A 163 -17.39 -7.20 18.02
C ILE A 163 -18.12 -6.21 17.10
N ALA A 164 -18.93 -5.32 17.67
CA ALA A 164 -19.65 -4.32 16.90
C ALA A 164 -18.71 -3.39 16.11
N ALA A 165 -17.55 -3.02 16.68
CA ALA A 165 -16.54 -2.23 15.99
C ALA A 165 -15.92 -3.02 14.82
N ALA A 166 -15.56 -4.29 15.02
CA ALA A 166 -15.02 -5.15 13.97
C ALA A 166 -16.03 -5.35 12.81
N GLU A 167 -17.30 -5.59 13.12
CA GLU A 167 -18.37 -5.71 12.14
C GLU A 167 -18.59 -4.43 11.33
N ARG A 168 -18.52 -3.24 11.98
CA ARG A 168 -18.60 -1.95 11.27
C ARG A 168 -17.43 -1.77 10.29
N ARG A 169 -16.20 -2.15 10.67
CA ARG A 169 -15.02 -2.10 9.81
C ARG A 169 -15.15 -3.01 8.59
N ILE A 170 -15.50 -4.27 8.83
CA ILE A 170 -15.68 -5.26 7.76
C ILE A 170 -16.78 -4.82 6.79
N ALA A 171 -17.89 -4.30 7.31
CA ALA A 171 -19.01 -3.80 6.50
C ALA A 171 -18.77 -2.39 5.92
N LYS A 172 -17.60 -1.75 6.16
CA LYS A 172 -17.26 -0.39 5.69
C LYS A 172 -18.25 0.70 6.11
N ARG A 173 -18.92 0.52 7.26
CA ARG A 173 -20.00 1.40 7.73
C ARG A 173 -19.54 2.60 8.56
N ASN A 174 -18.27 2.69 8.93
CA ASN A 174 -17.74 3.85 9.66
C ASN A 174 -17.82 5.12 8.81
N LYS A 175 -18.06 6.26 9.46
CA LYS A 175 -18.23 7.57 8.80
C LYS A 175 -16.98 7.95 8.00
N HIS A 176 -15.82 7.88 8.65
CA HIS A 176 -14.54 8.22 8.02
C HIS A 176 -13.92 6.98 7.38
N GLY A 177 -13.47 7.13 6.14
CA GLY A 177 -12.80 6.08 5.40
C GLY A 177 -11.33 6.37 5.21
N LEU A 178 -10.61 5.33 4.83
CA LEU A 178 -9.23 5.40 4.40
C LEU A 178 -9.15 5.07 2.91
N ALA A 179 -8.13 5.63 2.27
CA ALA A 179 -7.69 5.24 0.95
C ALA A 179 -6.29 4.64 1.04
N SER A 180 -5.98 3.62 0.26
CA SER A 180 -4.62 3.10 0.14
C SER A 180 -4.18 3.12 -1.32
N THR A 181 -2.93 3.48 -1.57
CA THR A 181 -2.29 3.22 -2.86
C THR A 181 -1.60 1.87 -2.83
N CYS A 182 -1.43 1.25 -3.98
CA CYS A 182 -0.69 0.01 -4.17
C CYS A 182 0.04 0.04 -5.51
N ASP A 183 1.34 -0.26 -5.47
CA ASP A 183 2.16 -0.47 -6.65
C ASP A 183 2.38 -1.98 -6.85
N ALA A 184 2.43 -2.46 -8.09
CA ALA A 184 2.55 -3.89 -8.42
C ALA A 184 3.96 -4.48 -8.21
N TYR A 185 4.72 -4.02 -7.23
CA TYR A 185 6.15 -4.38 -7.09
C TYR A 185 6.45 -5.55 -6.17
N SER A 186 5.59 -5.86 -5.23
CA SER A 186 5.86 -6.79 -4.14
C SER A 186 5.36 -8.19 -4.41
N ALA A 187 4.45 -8.36 -5.35
CA ALA A 187 3.80 -9.63 -5.64
C ALA A 187 4.44 -10.35 -6.83
N SER A 188 4.50 -11.67 -6.73
CA SER A 188 5.08 -12.55 -7.75
C SER A 188 4.07 -13.48 -8.40
N THR A 189 2.89 -13.62 -7.81
CA THR A 189 1.79 -14.46 -8.28
C THR A 189 0.46 -13.71 -8.09
N LEU A 190 -0.60 -14.19 -8.73
CA LEU A 190 -1.96 -13.64 -8.52
C LEU A 190 -2.39 -13.77 -7.04
N GLU A 191 -2.06 -14.88 -6.41
CA GLU A 191 -2.36 -15.14 -4.99
C GLU A 191 -1.62 -14.15 -4.08
N ASP A 192 -0.41 -13.75 -4.42
CA ASP A 192 0.32 -12.72 -3.67
C ASP A 192 -0.40 -11.37 -3.77
N PHE A 193 -0.91 -10.99 -4.95
CA PHE A 193 -1.73 -9.77 -5.09
C PHE A 193 -3.00 -9.83 -4.26
N TYR A 194 -3.68 -10.98 -4.23
CA TYR A 194 -4.82 -11.16 -3.32
C TYR A 194 -4.41 -11.00 -1.85
N GLY A 195 -3.25 -11.56 -1.48
CA GLY A 195 -2.69 -11.43 -0.12
C GLY A 195 -2.32 -10.00 0.26
N GLU A 196 -2.01 -9.14 -0.72
CA GLU A 196 -1.76 -7.70 -0.50
C GLU A 196 -3.04 -6.90 -0.29
N ILE A 197 -4.11 -7.25 -0.99
CA ILE A 197 -5.40 -6.55 -0.93
C ILE A 197 -6.25 -7.03 0.26
N LEU A 198 -6.22 -8.33 0.55
CA LEU A 198 -7.09 -8.97 1.54
C LEU A 198 -7.06 -8.34 2.95
N PRO A 199 -5.90 -7.92 3.49
CA PRO A 199 -5.86 -7.30 4.82
C PRO A 199 -6.72 -6.05 4.97
N PHE A 200 -6.96 -5.31 3.89
CA PHE A 200 -7.81 -4.12 3.93
C PHE A 200 -9.28 -4.44 4.25
N ARG A 201 -9.70 -5.71 4.14
CA ARG A 201 -11.02 -6.15 4.56
C ARG A 201 -11.34 -5.82 6.02
N GLU A 202 -10.39 -6.03 6.92
CA GLU A 202 -10.55 -5.82 8.36
C GLU A 202 -10.23 -4.40 8.83
N SER A 203 -10.09 -3.45 7.90
CA SER A 203 -9.80 -2.05 8.19
C SER A 203 -10.89 -1.11 7.66
N ASN A 204 -10.78 0.18 7.91
CA ASN A 204 -11.63 1.21 7.31
C ASN A 204 -11.16 1.68 5.93
N VAL A 205 -10.21 0.99 5.31
CA VAL A 205 -9.84 1.22 3.91
C VAL A 205 -11.05 0.86 3.04
N LYS A 206 -11.60 1.87 2.37
CA LYS A 206 -12.74 1.75 1.47
C LYS A 206 -12.33 1.75 0.00
N LYS A 207 -11.18 2.37 -0.30
CA LYS A 207 -10.70 2.62 -1.66
C LYS A 207 -9.25 2.16 -1.81
N LEU A 208 -9.01 1.37 -2.84
CA LEU A 208 -7.69 0.95 -3.25
C LEU A 208 -7.35 1.59 -4.60
N TYR A 209 -6.33 2.44 -4.62
CA TYR A 209 -5.78 3.05 -5.83
C TYR A 209 -4.62 2.22 -6.32
N PHE A 210 -4.90 1.32 -7.27
CA PHE A 210 -3.93 0.39 -7.80
C PHE A 210 -3.22 1.00 -9.01
N CYS A 211 -1.89 1.15 -8.93
CA CYS A 211 -1.09 1.76 -9.99
C CYS A 211 -1.01 0.83 -11.21
N LEU A 212 -1.79 1.11 -12.24
CA LEU A 212 -1.80 0.37 -13.49
C LEU A 212 -0.80 0.91 -14.51
N ALA A 213 -0.43 2.20 -14.39
CA ALA A 213 0.56 2.81 -15.27
C ALA A 213 1.44 3.83 -14.55
N GLN A 214 2.71 3.85 -14.93
CA GLN A 214 3.70 4.86 -14.53
C GLN A 214 4.14 5.61 -15.79
N GLY A 215 3.62 6.83 -15.98
CA GLY A 215 3.47 7.39 -17.30
C GLY A 215 2.53 6.54 -18.11
N ASP A 216 3.01 6.04 -19.22
CA ASP A 216 2.34 5.02 -20.04
C ASP A 216 2.97 3.64 -19.93
N VAL A 217 3.92 3.43 -18.98
CA VAL A 217 4.52 2.12 -18.71
C VAL A 217 3.59 1.29 -17.85
N CYS A 218 3.06 0.21 -18.42
CA CYS A 218 2.06 -0.65 -17.81
C CYS A 218 2.68 -1.95 -17.28
N ASP A 219 2.55 -2.19 -15.98
CA ASP A 219 3.08 -3.38 -15.32
C ASP A 219 2.16 -4.58 -15.47
N LEU A 220 0.91 -4.47 -15.07
CA LEU A 220 -0.10 -5.54 -15.14
C LEU A 220 -1.15 -5.31 -16.22
N LEU A 221 -1.49 -4.06 -16.51
CA LEU A 221 -2.47 -3.72 -17.54
C LEU A 221 -1.95 -4.19 -18.91
N PRO A 222 -2.64 -5.10 -19.61
CA PRO A 222 -2.35 -5.38 -21.00
C PRO A 222 -2.68 -4.14 -21.84
N THR A 223 -1.68 -3.53 -22.47
CA THR A 223 -1.86 -2.26 -23.16
C THR A 223 -1.57 -2.37 -24.65
N ARG A 224 -2.36 -1.67 -25.46
CA ARG A 224 -2.16 -1.43 -26.90
C ARG A 224 -1.56 -0.05 -27.15
N ILE A 225 -1.73 0.86 -26.20
CA ILE A 225 -1.37 2.28 -26.30
C ILE A 225 -0.07 2.57 -25.58
N GLY A 226 0.08 2.07 -24.35
CA GLY A 226 1.25 2.31 -23.52
C GLY A 226 2.39 1.34 -23.81
N THR A 227 3.42 1.43 -23.02
CA THR A 227 4.60 0.57 -23.04
C THR A 227 4.43 -0.57 -22.04
N GLN A 228 4.40 -1.81 -22.51
CA GLN A 228 4.33 -2.97 -21.63
C GLN A 228 5.68 -3.22 -20.96
N THR A 229 5.71 -3.33 -19.64
CA THR A 229 6.91 -3.80 -18.90
C THR A 229 7.30 -5.18 -19.37
N ARG A 230 8.57 -5.38 -19.76
CA ARG A 230 9.12 -6.66 -20.23
C ARG A 230 10.44 -6.97 -19.53
N HIS A 231 10.68 -8.25 -19.33
CA HIS A 231 12.03 -8.72 -18.99
C HIS A 231 12.97 -8.53 -20.17
N HIS A 232 14.22 -8.20 -19.90
CA HIS A 232 15.30 -8.11 -20.90
C HIS A 232 16.61 -8.65 -20.29
N ASP A 233 17.55 -9.01 -21.16
CA ASP A 233 18.84 -9.59 -20.77
C ASP A 233 19.91 -8.54 -20.40
N GLY A 234 19.56 -7.25 -20.43
CA GLY A 234 20.46 -6.16 -20.05
C GLY A 234 20.56 -5.92 -18.54
N ASP A 235 21.39 -4.96 -18.17
CA ASP A 235 21.55 -4.57 -16.78
C ASP A 235 20.33 -3.84 -16.25
N TYR A 236 19.95 -4.19 -15.04
CA TYR A 236 18.93 -3.50 -14.27
C TYR A 236 19.59 -2.57 -13.24
N MET A 237 19.01 -1.39 -13.04
CA MET A 237 19.53 -0.45 -12.06
C MET A 237 19.53 -1.05 -10.65
N ARG A 238 18.53 -1.89 -10.35
CA ARG A 238 18.38 -2.59 -9.08
C ARG A 238 18.12 -4.07 -9.32
N PRO A 239 18.80 -4.98 -8.60
CA PRO A 239 18.64 -6.44 -8.81
C PRO A 239 17.19 -6.92 -8.74
N TYR A 240 16.37 -6.34 -7.86
CA TYR A 240 14.96 -6.72 -7.71
C TYR A 240 14.09 -6.29 -8.91
N ASP A 241 14.45 -5.26 -9.68
CA ASP A 241 13.69 -4.83 -10.86
C ASP A 241 13.61 -5.96 -11.89
N ARG A 242 14.69 -6.74 -12.05
CA ARG A 242 14.69 -7.94 -12.90
C ARG A 242 13.68 -8.98 -12.43
N ASN A 243 13.73 -9.31 -11.15
CA ASN A 243 12.83 -10.31 -10.57
C ASN A 243 11.37 -9.86 -10.68
N THR A 244 11.10 -8.58 -10.46
CA THR A 244 9.79 -7.98 -10.64
C THR A 244 9.33 -8.06 -12.09
N ALA A 245 10.16 -7.69 -13.06
CA ALA A 245 9.80 -7.76 -14.49
C ALA A 245 9.46 -9.20 -14.92
N VAL A 246 10.27 -10.19 -14.52
CA VAL A 246 10.03 -11.61 -14.78
C VAL A 246 8.72 -12.08 -14.14
N ALA A 247 8.47 -11.69 -12.90
CA ALA A 247 7.25 -12.07 -12.17
C ALA A 247 6.00 -11.48 -12.84
N LEU A 248 6.01 -10.20 -13.16
CA LEU A 248 4.88 -9.50 -13.80
C LEU A 248 4.58 -10.08 -15.20
N GLU A 249 5.61 -10.36 -15.99
CA GLU A 249 5.43 -10.99 -17.30
C GLU A 249 4.82 -12.39 -17.17
N ARG A 250 5.26 -13.17 -16.18
CA ARG A 250 4.66 -14.47 -15.88
C ARG A 250 3.19 -14.33 -15.47
N VAL A 251 2.88 -13.43 -14.56
CA VAL A 251 1.49 -13.20 -14.09
C VAL A 251 0.57 -12.83 -15.26
N ARG A 252 1.00 -11.91 -16.13
CA ARG A 252 0.20 -11.54 -17.31
C ARG A 252 -0.01 -12.72 -18.27
N ARG A 253 1.01 -13.55 -18.47
CA ARG A 253 0.91 -14.72 -19.34
C ARG A 253 -0.02 -15.80 -18.79
N GLU A 254 0.05 -16.05 -17.48
CA GLU A 254 -0.75 -17.06 -16.79
C GLU A 254 -2.19 -16.55 -16.51
N HIS A 255 -2.35 -15.23 -16.35
CA HIS A 255 -3.61 -14.57 -16.05
C HIS A 255 -3.81 -13.33 -16.94
N PRO A 256 -4.18 -13.51 -18.24
CA PRO A 256 -4.44 -12.37 -19.13
C PRO A 256 -5.54 -11.43 -18.62
N ASP A 257 -6.41 -11.94 -17.76
CA ASP A 257 -7.53 -11.25 -17.11
C ASP A 257 -7.19 -10.75 -15.68
N VAL A 258 -5.91 -10.57 -15.36
CA VAL A 258 -5.45 -10.25 -14.00
C VAL A 258 -6.14 -9.01 -13.41
N ILE A 259 -6.33 -7.95 -14.19
CA ILE A 259 -6.99 -6.72 -13.70
C ILE A 259 -8.46 -6.99 -13.36
N ALA A 260 -9.18 -7.71 -14.21
CA ALA A 260 -10.57 -8.10 -13.92
C ALA A 260 -10.67 -8.94 -12.63
N LYS A 261 -9.74 -9.86 -12.42
CA LYS A 261 -9.65 -10.68 -11.19
C LYS A 261 -9.36 -9.83 -9.94
N LEU A 262 -8.50 -8.82 -10.05
CA LEU A 262 -8.19 -7.91 -8.94
C LEU A 262 -9.39 -7.02 -8.60
N CYS A 263 -10.11 -6.50 -9.60
CA CYS A 263 -11.36 -5.77 -9.41
C CYS A 263 -12.41 -6.63 -8.69
N ASP A 264 -12.69 -7.83 -9.23
CA ASP A 264 -13.66 -8.76 -8.65
C ASP A 264 -13.32 -9.15 -7.21
N PHE A 265 -12.03 -9.45 -6.94
CA PHE A 265 -11.56 -9.79 -5.60
C PHE A 265 -11.76 -8.62 -4.62
N SER A 266 -11.40 -7.40 -5.02
CA SER A 266 -11.57 -6.19 -4.20
C SER A 266 -13.03 -5.93 -3.88
N HIS A 267 -13.90 -6.03 -4.88
CA HIS A 267 -15.35 -5.84 -4.70
C HIS A 267 -15.96 -6.91 -3.76
N ARG A 268 -15.56 -8.17 -3.89
CA ARG A 268 -16.03 -9.25 -2.99
C ARG A 268 -15.67 -9.02 -1.53
N ILE A 269 -14.57 -8.34 -1.24
CA ILE A 269 -14.17 -8.00 0.13
C ILE A 269 -14.60 -6.59 0.56
N GLY A 270 -15.45 -5.92 -0.23
CA GLY A 270 -16.06 -4.63 0.09
C GLY A 270 -15.16 -3.42 -0.11
N ILE A 271 -14.22 -3.49 -1.06
CA ILE A 271 -13.26 -2.41 -1.37
C ILE A 271 -13.46 -1.94 -2.81
N GLU A 272 -13.57 -0.63 -3.00
CA GLU A 272 -13.53 -0.01 -4.33
C GLU A 272 -12.12 -0.14 -4.94
N PHE A 273 -12.05 -0.54 -6.21
CA PHE A 273 -10.80 -0.67 -6.95
C PHE A 273 -10.68 0.43 -8.00
N HIS A 274 -9.78 1.37 -7.80
CA HIS A 274 -9.55 2.50 -8.69
C HIS A 274 -8.27 2.31 -9.50
N ALA A 275 -8.34 2.54 -10.80
CA ALA A 275 -7.17 2.53 -11.67
C ALA A 275 -6.36 3.80 -11.44
N SER A 276 -5.07 3.66 -11.12
CA SER A 276 -4.19 4.77 -10.82
C SER A 276 -3.09 4.91 -11.87
N CYS A 277 -2.77 6.16 -12.26
CA CYS A 277 -1.73 6.49 -13.22
C CYS A 277 -0.82 7.60 -12.68
N ARG A 278 0.49 7.35 -12.65
CA ARG A 278 1.51 8.38 -12.37
C ARG A 278 1.83 9.14 -13.66
N THR A 279 1.16 10.24 -13.91
CA THR A 279 1.10 10.94 -15.21
C THR A 279 2.46 11.39 -15.77
N GLY A 280 3.49 11.58 -14.97
CA GLY A 280 4.81 12.05 -15.44
C GLY A 280 5.96 11.05 -15.25
N ALA A 281 5.72 9.83 -14.78
CA ALA A 281 6.78 8.89 -14.44
C ALA A 281 7.21 8.04 -15.67
N MET A 282 7.78 8.67 -16.69
CA MET A 282 8.09 8.06 -17.99
C MET A 282 9.34 7.17 -18.00
N HIS A 283 10.15 7.18 -16.94
CA HIS A 283 11.43 6.47 -16.87
C HIS A 283 11.72 6.04 -15.43
N MET A 284 10.99 5.07 -14.94
CA MET A 284 11.27 4.50 -13.62
C MET A 284 12.25 3.34 -13.76
N SER A 285 13.49 3.55 -13.22
CA SER A 285 14.46 2.51 -12.93
C SER A 285 14.74 1.46 -14.03
N GLY A 286 15.49 1.86 -15.05
CA GLY A 286 16.16 0.93 -15.98
C GLY A 286 15.41 0.64 -17.27
N PHE A 287 16.13 0.02 -18.18
CA PHE A 287 15.63 -0.45 -19.46
C PHE A 287 14.41 -1.35 -19.27
N GLY A 288 13.42 -1.47 -19.91
CA GLY A 288 12.22 -2.29 -19.71
C GLY A 288 11.06 -1.58 -19.00
N ARG A 289 11.31 -0.42 -18.38
CA ARG A 289 10.31 0.44 -17.77
C ARG A 289 10.40 1.90 -18.24
N THR A 290 10.90 2.10 -19.46
CA THR A 290 10.95 3.43 -20.09
C THR A 290 9.91 3.48 -21.18
N SER A 291 9.05 4.49 -21.15
CA SER A 291 8.03 4.73 -22.15
C SER A 291 8.62 4.79 -23.56
N GLU A 292 8.07 4.00 -24.48
CA GLU A 292 8.44 4.06 -25.90
C GLU A 292 7.96 5.38 -26.51
N PHE A 293 6.74 5.83 -26.19
CA PHE A 293 6.20 7.09 -26.64
C PHE A 293 7.07 8.27 -26.20
N PHE A 294 7.51 8.30 -24.93
CA PHE A 294 8.44 9.30 -24.45
C PHE A 294 9.76 9.31 -25.21
N ARG A 295 10.36 8.14 -25.48
CA ARG A 295 11.65 8.06 -26.18
C ARG A 295 11.55 8.46 -27.65
N MET A 296 10.43 8.16 -28.30
CA MET A 296 10.24 8.41 -29.73
C MET A 296 9.82 9.86 -30.01
N HIS A 297 9.40 10.62 -28.99
CA HIS A 297 8.86 11.97 -29.13
C HIS A 297 9.59 13.00 -28.26
N PRO A 298 10.90 13.23 -28.46
CA PRO A 298 11.64 14.22 -27.69
C PRO A 298 11.12 15.66 -27.89
N GLU A 299 10.47 15.94 -29.01
CA GLU A 299 9.79 17.22 -29.30
C GLU A 299 8.62 17.52 -28.38
N LEU A 300 8.07 16.50 -27.72
CA LEU A 300 6.97 16.62 -26.76
C LEU A 300 7.43 16.73 -25.29
N TRP A 301 8.75 16.81 -25.07
CA TRP A 301 9.26 16.92 -23.71
C TRP A 301 9.13 18.33 -23.14
N CYS A 302 8.92 18.41 -21.83
CA CYS A 302 9.00 19.66 -21.10
C CYS A 302 10.40 20.27 -21.23
N VAL A 303 10.49 21.57 -21.47
CA VAL A 303 11.75 22.30 -21.64
C VAL A 303 11.81 23.42 -20.62
N ASN A 304 12.88 23.45 -19.84
CA ASN A 304 13.18 24.55 -18.92
C ASN A 304 13.43 25.85 -19.68
N ARG A 305 13.38 26.97 -18.97
CA ARG A 305 13.59 28.29 -19.54
C ARG A 305 15.00 28.48 -20.15
N ASP A 306 15.98 27.74 -19.67
CA ASP A 306 17.34 27.73 -20.22
C ASP A 306 17.53 26.82 -21.44
N GLY A 307 16.47 26.20 -21.92
CA GLY A 307 16.47 25.28 -23.05
C GLY A 307 16.80 23.83 -22.69
N THR A 308 17.06 23.51 -21.43
CA THR A 308 17.34 22.14 -21.01
C THR A 308 16.06 21.32 -20.87
N SER A 309 16.11 20.03 -21.22
CA SER A 309 14.95 19.14 -21.11
C SER A 309 14.72 18.71 -19.66
N ALA A 310 13.46 18.72 -19.22
CA ALA A 310 13.04 18.23 -17.92
C ALA A 310 12.68 16.75 -17.88
N THR A 311 12.91 15.98 -18.95
CA THR A 311 12.64 14.53 -19.05
C THR A 311 11.21 14.13 -18.64
N ARG A 312 10.21 14.95 -19.02
CA ARG A 312 8.78 14.74 -18.83
C ARG A 312 8.06 15.06 -20.13
N LEU A 313 6.95 14.39 -20.40
CA LEU A 313 6.04 14.77 -21.49
C LEU A 313 5.22 15.99 -21.09
N SER A 314 5.07 16.92 -22.05
CA SER A 314 4.31 18.14 -21.83
C SER A 314 2.82 17.97 -22.13
N PHE A 315 1.99 18.24 -21.14
CA PHE A 315 0.53 18.30 -21.34
C PHE A 315 0.07 19.54 -22.15
N ALA A 316 0.98 20.47 -22.47
CA ALA A 316 0.67 21.51 -23.44
C ALA A 316 0.45 20.92 -24.85
N ALA A 317 1.13 19.83 -25.18
CA ALA A 317 0.97 19.12 -26.46
C ALA A 317 -0.36 18.34 -26.50
N PRO A 318 -1.22 18.59 -27.51
CA PRO A 318 -2.46 17.84 -27.69
C PRO A 318 -2.25 16.32 -27.84
N GLU A 319 -1.15 15.91 -28.47
CA GLU A 319 -0.78 14.52 -28.71
C GLU A 319 -0.55 13.76 -27.39
N VAL A 320 0.09 14.41 -26.41
CA VAL A 320 0.31 13.84 -25.08
C VAL A 320 -1.03 13.63 -24.36
N ARG A 321 -1.91 14.64 -24.40
CA ARG A 321 -3.25 14.52 -23.79
C ARG A 321 -4.07 13.41 -24.45
N ALA A 322 -4.05 13.31 -25.77
CA ALA A 322 -4.75 12.26 -26.51
C ALA A 322 -4.21 10.87 -26.15
N HIS A 323 -2.89 10.71 -26.08
CA HIS A 323 -2.24 9.45 -25.68
C HIS A 323 -2.69 8.98 -24.29
N PHE A 324 -2.72 9.88 -23.31
CA PHE A 324 -3.20 9.53 -21.96
C PHE A 324 -4.71 9.23 -21.94
N LEU A 325 -5.54 9.95 -22.71
CA LEU A 325 -6.97 9.65 -22.78
C LEU A 325 -7.23 8.25 -23.35
N GLU A 326 -6.49 7.83 -24.37
CA GLU A 326 -6.61 6.47 -24.91
C GLU A 326 -6.13 5.41 -23.88
N LEU A 327 -5.06 5.69 -23.14
CA LEU A 327 -4.61 4.81 -22.05
C LEU A 327 -5.69 4.68 -20.95
N PHE A 328 -6.35 5.79 -20.60
CA PHE A 328 -7.44 5.76 -19.61
C PHE A 328 -8.67 5.00 -20.14
N ARG A 329 -8.94 5.02 -21.45
CA ARG A 329 -9.98 4.16 -22.06
C ARG A 329 -9.67 2.69 -21.83
N GLU A 330 -8.42 2.25 -22.02
CA GLU A 330 -8.03 0.87 -21.74
C GLU A 330 -8.24 0.50 -20.26
N MET A 331 -7.90 1.40 -19.32
CA MET A 331 -8.15 1.17 -17.89
C MET A 331 -9.65 1.05 -17.59
N LEU A 332 -10.48 1.83 -18.26
CA LEU A 332 -11.93 1.83 -18.11
C LEU A 332 -12.64 0.68 -18.86
N GLU A 333 -11.94 -0.17 -19.59
CA GLU A 333 -12.49 -1.44 -20.08
C GLU A 333 -12.77 -2.44 -18.95
N TYR A 334 -12.11 -2.26 -17.78
CA TYR A 334 -12.31 -3.08 -16.57
C TYR A 334 -13.35 -2.47 -15.63
N GLU A 335 -13.87 -3.27 -14.71
CA GLU A 335 -14.86 -2.86 -13.71
C GLU A 335 -14.25 -2.03 -12.55
N VAL A 336 -13.43 -1.06 -12.89
CA VAL A 336 -12.85 -0.11 -11.92
C VAL A 336 -13.90 0.88 -11.42
N ASP A 337 -13.72 1.37 -10.19
CA ASP A 337 -14.62 2.34 -9.54
C ASP A 337 -14.27 3.80 -9.85
N GLY A 338 -13.21 4.02 -10.60
CA GLY A 338 -12.77 5.34 -11.02
C GLY A 338 -11.33 5.38 -11.47
N LEU A 339 -10.86 6.60 -11.75
CA LEU A 339 -9.48 6.90 -12.11
C LEU A 339 -8.82 7.74 -11.02
N ASN A 340 -7.53 7.51 -10.82
CA ASN A 340 -6.67 8.36 -10.00
C ASN A 340 -5.49 8.87 -10.80
N LEU A 341 -5.33 10.19 -10.89
CA LEU A 341 -4.19 10.82 -11.53
C LEU A 341 -3.19 11.29 -10.47
N ILE A 342 -2.00 10.71 -10.48
CA ILE A 342 -0.94 11.02 -9.53
C ILE A 342 -0.01 12.06 -10.14
N PHE A 343 -0.08 13.30 -9.63
CA PHE A 343 0.80 14.39 -10.03
C PHE A 343 2.04 14.55 -9.15
N ILE A 344 2.04 14.03 -7.94
CA ILE A 344 3.27 13.93 -7.16
C ILE A 344 4.26 12.99 -7.87
N ARG A 345 5.55 13.28 -7.77
CA ARG A 345 6.62 12.58 -8.50
C ARG A 345 6.45 12.61 -10.04
N SER A 346 5.50 13.37 -10.54
CA SER A 346 5.17 13.45 -11.96
C SER A 346 5.39 14.83 -12.56
N LEU A 347 5.58 15.86 -11.73
CA LEU A 347 5.81 17.23 -12.16
C LEU A 347 7.23 17.43 -12.73
N PRO A 348 7.44 18.39 -13.59
CA PRO A 348 6.45 19.32 -14.16
C PRO A 348 5.54 18.66 -15.19
N SER A 349 4.31 19.21 -15.36
CA SER A 349 3.37 18.78 -16.39
C SER A 349 3.50 19.58 -17.69
N MET A 350 4.06 20.77 -17.65
CA MET A 350 4.45 21.63 -18.77
C MET A 350 5.37 22.74 -18.27
N LEU A 351 6.26 23.24 -19.12
CA LEU A 351 7.20 24.33 -18.81
C LEU A 351 7.21 25.39 -19.92
N TYR A 352 8.30 25.46 -20.73
CA TYR A 352 8.50 26.44 -21.78
C TYR A 352 8.80 25.81 -23.14
N GLU A 353 8.32 24.56 -23.36
CA GLU A 353 8.39 23.89 -24.65
C GLU A 353 7.54 24.58 -25.72
N GLN A 354 7.83 24.30 -26.99
CA GLN A 354 7.21 24.97 -28.11
C GLN A 354 5.67 24.95 -28.08
N PRO A 355 4.98 23.82 -27.81
CA PRO A 355 3.51 23.82 -27.72
C PRO A 355 2.96 24.75 -26.64
N PHE A 356 3.66 24.90 -25.50
CA PHE A 356 3.26 25.85 -24.48
C PHE A 356 3.46 27.29 -24.93
N GLN A 357 4.62 27.62 -25.52
CA GLN A 357 4.92 28.97 -26.00
C GLN A 357 3.92 29.41 -27.07
N GLU A 358 3.61 28.55 -28.04
CA GLU A 358 2.66 28.84 -29.13
C GLU A 358 1.25 29.06 -28.59
N SER A 359 0.75 28.17 -27.73
CA SER A 359 -0.60 28.32 -27.15
C SER A 359 -0.70 29.56 -26.26
N PHE A 360 0.35 29.89 -25.52
CA PHE A 360 0.42 31.09 -24.71
C PHE A 360 0.40 32.36 -25.58
N ALA A 361 1.26 32.40 -26.59
CA ALA A 361 1.34 33.54 -27.50
C ALA A 361 0.03 33.77 -28.27
N ALA A 362 -0.65 32.72 -28.67
CA ALA A 362 -1.95 32.79 -29.32
C ALA A 362 -3.03 33.48 -28.45
N VAL A 363 -2.97 33.29 -27.12
CA VAL A 363 -3.93 33.88 -26.17
C VAL A 363 -3.49 35.27 -25.70
N HIS A 364 -2.19 35.44 -25.40
CA HIS A 364 -1.69 36.65 -24.73
C HIS A 364 -0.99 37.64 -25.65
N GLY A 365 -0.72 37.28 -26.92
CA GLY A 365 -0.05 38.16 -27.90
C GLY A 365 1.45 38.40 -27.61
N ILE A 366 2.06 37.65 -26.71
CA ILE A 366 3.44 37.78 -26.29
C ILE A 366 4.05 36.39 -26.01
N ASN A 367 5.36 36.20 -26.28
CA ASN A 367 6.02 34.97 -25.94
C ASN A 367 6.24 34.88 -24.41
N PRO A 368 5.92 33.76 -23.71
CA PRO A 368 6.16 33.64 -22.28
C PRO A 368 7.62 33.77 -21.90
N MET A 369 8.55 33.54 -22.82
CA MET A 369 10.00 33.74 -22.59
C MET A 369 10.38 35.22 -22.42
N GLU A 370 9.54 36.15 -22.86
CA GLU A 370 9.73 37.60 -22.69
C GLU A 370 9.26 38.11 -21.31
N LEU A 371 8.53 37.24 -20.57
CA LEU A 371 8.01 37.55 -19.23
C LEU A 371 8.96 37.05 -18.14
N THR A 372 8.77 37.51 -16.90
CA THR A 372 9.42 36.91 -15.73
C THR A 372 8.75 35.58 -15.40
N GLU A 373 9.43 34.70 -14.68
CA GLU A 373 8.91 33.36 -14.34
C GLU A 373 7.70 33.42 -13.40
N ASP A 374 7.60 34.47 -12.61
CA ASP A 374 6.54 34.78 -11.65
C ASP A 374 5.38 35.57 -12.26
N ASP A 375 5.40 35.87 -13.58
CA ASP A 375 4.29 36.56 -14.24
C ASP A 375 3.00 35.72 -14.11
N PRO A 376 1.93 36.27 -13.51
CA PRO A 376 0.72 35.50 -13.18
C PRO A 376 -0.01 34.91 -14.39
N ARG A 377 0.26 35.39 -15.59
CA ARG A 377 -0.29 34.84 -16.83
C ARG A 377 0.24 33.44 -17.13
N VAL A 378 1.48 33.14 -16.72
CA VAL A 378 2.12 31.84 -16.99
C VAL A 378 1.40 30.71 -16.22
N PRO A 379 1.29 30.73 -14.88
CA PRO A 379 0.53 29.70 -14.17
C PRO A 379 -0.95 29.69 -14.53
N ALA A 380 -1.58 30.85 -14.82
CA ALA A 380 -2.96 30.91 -15.25
C ALA A 380 -3.18 30.18 -16.60
N HIS A 381 -2.28 30.34 -17.57
CA HIS A 381 -2.35 29.63 -18.86
C HIS A 381 -2.15 28.12 -18.67
N ARG A 382 -1.20 27.70 -17.82
CA ARG A 382 -1.05 26.28 -17.43
C ARG A 382 -2.34 25.71 -16.85
N ALA A 383 -3.03 26.50 -16.01
CA ALA A 383 -4.29 26.10 -15.39
C ALA A 383 -5.41 25.91 -16.45
N GLU A 384 -5.48 26.75 -17.48
CA GLU A 384 -6.44 26.56 -18.57
C GLU A 384 -6.18 25.27 -19.35
N VAL A 385 -4.92 24.97 -19.69
CA VAL A 385 -4.55 23.74 -20.39
C VAL A 385 -4.93 22.51 -19.56
N MET A 386 -4.55 22.49 -18.29
CA MET A 386 -4.84 21.36 -17.39
C MET A 386 -6.34 21.22 -17.12
N THR A 387 -7.07 22.33 -16.98
CA THR A 387 -8.54 22.29 -16.83
C THR A 387 -9.19 21.69 -18.08
N GLY A 388 -8.73 22.07 -19.28
CA GLY A 388 -9.18 21.48 -20.53
C GLY A 388 -8.96 19.95 -20.58
N PHE A 389 -7.80 19.50 -20.14
CA PHE A 389 -7.50 18.07 -20.04
C PHE A 389 -8.40 17.34 -19.04
N LEU A 390 -8.57 17.88 -17.82
CA LEU A 390 -9.43 17.24 -16.81
C LEU A 390 -10.89 17.19 -17.23
N ARG A 391 -11.40 18.19 -17.96
CA ARG A 391 -12.74 18.12 -18.56
C ARG A 391 -12.87 16.97 -19.55
N GLN A 392 -11.84 16.70 -20.36
CA GLN A 392 -11.81 15.55 -21.27
C GLN A 392 -11.79 14.23 -20.49
N VAL A 393 -11.01 14.13 -19.39
CA VAL A 393 -10.99 12.96 -18.53
C VAL A 393 -12.36 12.75 -17.86
N ARG A 394 -13.00 13.82 -17.34
CA ARG A 394 -14.33 13.71 -16.73
C ARG A 394 -15.37 13.28 -17.77
N ALA A 395 -15.36 13.86 -18.97
CA ALA A 395 -16.26 13.46 -20.05
C ALA A 395 -16.10 11.98 -20.43
N LEU A 396 -14.86 11.47 -20.42
CA LEU A 396 -14.59 10.04 -20.62
C LEU A 396 -15.20 9.18 -19.52
N LEU A 397 -15.07 9.60 -18.26
CA LEU A 397 -15.71 8.89 -17.14
C LEU A 397 -17.25 8.94 -17.25
N ASP A 398 -17.83 10.09 -17.57
CA ASP A 398 -19.28 10.28 -17.75
C ASP A 398 -19.85 9.34 -18.82
N GLU A 399 -19.11 9.15 -19.93
CA GLU A 399 -19.47 8.19 -20.97
C GLU A 399 -19.56 6.74 -20.42
N HIS A 400 -18.59 6.36 -19.59
CA HIS A 400 -18.57 5.04 -18.95
C HIS A 400 -19.62 4.91 -17.83
N GLU A 401 -19.88 5.98 -17.05
CA GLU A 401 -20.95 6.04 -16.05
C GLU A 401 -22.32 5.79 -16.67
N ALA A 402 -22.61 6.45 -17.80
CA ALA A 402 -23.87 6.29 -18.51
C ALA A 402 -24.10 4.82 -18.94
N ARG A 403 -23.05 4.13 -19.36
CA ARG A 403 -23.11 2.71 -19.73
C ARG A 403 -23.25 1.79 -18.54
N ARG A 404 -22.52 2.05 -17.45
CA ARG A 404 -22.49 1.20 -16.23
C ARG A 404 -23.60 1.52 -15.25
N LYS A 405 -24.26 2.68 -15.37
CA LYS A 405 -25.25 3.21 -14.41
C LYS A 405 -24.66 3.30 -12.99
N LYS A 406 -23.42 3.67 -12.91
CA LYS A 406 -22.65 3.78 -11.66
C LYS A 406 -21.71 4.98 -11.79
N HIS A 407 -21.64 5.79 -10.71
CA HIS A 407 -20.64 6.88 -10.64
C HIS A 407 -19.23 6.32 -10.65
N LEU A 408 -18.35 6.94 -11.44
CA LEU A 408 -16.92 6.65 -11.51
C LEU A 408 -16.13 7.84 -10.97
N GLU A 409 -15.48 7.64 -9.84
CA GLU A 409 -14.73 8.70 -9.17
C GLU A 409 -13.53 9.17 -9.99
N LEU A 410 -13.36 10.49 -10.14
CA LEU A 410 -12.09 11.07 -10.52
C LEU A 410 -11.38 11.61 -9.28
N SER A 411 -10.25 11.03 -8.96
CA SER A 411 -9.41 11.47 -7.85
C SER A 411 -8.05 11.93 -8.33
N LEU A 412 -7.44 12.85 -7.58
CA LEU A 412 -6.11 13.37 -7.87
C LEU A 412 -5.20 13.15 -6.66
N THR A 413 -3.92 12.86 -6.91
CA THR A 413 -2.88 12.93 -5.87
C THR A 413 -1.97 14.11 -6.18
N VAL A 414 -1.98 15.13 -5.31
CA VAL A 414 -1.41 16.44 -5.57
C VAL A 414 -0.40 16.88 -4.50
N PRO A 415 0.49 17.85 -4.81
CA PRO A 415 1.39 18.46 -3.85
C PRO A 415 0.70 19.11 -2.65
N ALA A 416 1.43 19.22 -1.54
CA ALA A 416 0.94 19.66 -0.24
C ALA A 416 0.62 21.15 -0.11
N THR A 417 1.06 22.01 -1.04
CA THR A 417 0.97 23.46 -0.90
C THR A 417 0.25 24.14 -2.07
N ARG A 418 -0.43 25.24 -1.79
CA ARG A 418 -1.08 26.10 -2.80
C ARG A 418 -0.10 26.54 -3.87
N THR A 419 1.02 27.09 -3.45
CA THR A 419 2.03 27.65 -4.36
C THR A 419 2.50 26.63 -5.40
N VAL A 420 2.81 25.40 -4.99
CA VAL A 420 3.27 24.35 -5.90
C VAL A 420 2.13 23.93 -6.85
N ASN A 421 0.91 23.77 -6.35
CA ASN A 421 -0.24 23.43 -7.18
C ASN A 421 -0.52 24.51 -8.24
N GLU A 422 -0.60 25.78 -7.84
CA GLU A 422 -0.89 26.88 -8.74
C GLU A 422 0.22 27.10 -9.77
N PHE A 423 1.50 27.02 -9.36
CA PHE A 423 2.63 27.13 -10.28
C PHE A 423 2.57 26.08 -11.41
N HIS A 424 2.15 24.87 -11.11
CA HIS A 424 2.02 23.80 -12.09
C HIS A 424 0.64 23.75 -12.79
N GLY A 425 -0.17 24.78 -12.62
CA GLY A 425 -1.48 24.89 -13.27
C GLY A 425 -2.58 24.00 -12.71
N MET A 426 -2.44 23.58 -11.44
CA MET A 426 -3.46 22.79 -10.76
C MET A 426 -4.50 23.71 -10.10
N ALA A 427 -5.55 24.03 -10.84
CA ALA A 427 -6.64 24.92 -10.41
C ALA A 427 -7.65 24.15 -9.54
N LEU A 428 -7.22 23.59 -8.39
CA LEU A 428 -7.98 22.61 -7.58
C LEU A 428 -9.35 23.16 -7.16
N LYS A 429 -9.44 24.42 -6.71
CA LYS A 429 -10.73 25.02 -6.31
C LYS A 429 -11.72 25.05 -7.49
N ARG A 430 -11.26 25.49 -8.66
CA ARG A 430 -12.08 25.52 -9.88
C ARG A 430 -12.54 24.11 -10.27
N TRP A 431 -11.64 23.11 -10.21
CA TRP A 431 -11.97 21.74 -10.58
C TRP A 431 -12.98 21.11 -9.62
N ALA A 432 -12.88 21.43 -8.34
CA ALA A 432 -13.86 21.02 -7.34
C ALA A 432 -15.23 21.70 -7.53
N ASP A 433 -15.24 23.01 -7.82
CA ASP A 433 -16.47 23.78 -8.04
C ASP A 433 -17.17 23.41 -9.34
N GLU A 434 -16.43 23.07 -10.39
CA GLU A 434 -16.98 22.55 -11.65
C GLU A 434 -17.42 21.06 -11.53
N GLY A 435 -17.18 20.40 -10.40
CA GLY A 435 -17.50 18.98 -10.20
C GLY A 435 -16.65 18.03 -11.05
N LEU A 436 -15.46 18.47 -11.47
CA LEU A 436 -14.56 17.63 -12.26
C LEU A 436 -13.87 16.58 -11.40
N VAL A 437 -13.66 16.85 -10.11
CA VAL A 437 -12.88 16.02 -9.19
C VAL A 437 -13.69 15.72 -7.93
N ASP A 438 -13.74 14.44 -7.55
CA ASP A 438 -14.49 13.96 -6.40
C ASP A 438 -13.63 13.86 -5.13
N LEU A 439 -12.33 13.56 -5.29
CA LEU A 439 -11.41 13.37 -4.18
C LEU A 439 -10.01 13.90 -4.51
N ILE A 440 -9.46 14.66 -3.58
CA ILE A 440 -8.07 15.13 -3.64
C ILE A 440 -7.27 14.41 -2.55
N MET A 441 -6.31 13.60 -2.95
CA MET A 441 -5.31 13.05 -2.05
C MET A 441 -4.11 13.99 -2.02
N VAL A 442 -3.63 14.29 -0.81
CA VAL A 442 -2.56 15.28 -0.60
C VAL A 442 -1.31 14.58 -0.08
N ASP A 443 -0.21 14.70 -0.81
CA ASP A 443 1.07 14.16 -0.39
C ASP A 443 2.16 15.25 -0.33
N SER A 444 2.91 15.27 0.74
CA SER A 444 4.06 16.17 0.91
C SER A 444 5.30 15.75 0.11
N ALA A 445 5.33 14.52 -0.43
CA ALA A 445 6.41 14.04 -1.28
C ALA A 445 6.38 14.69 -2.66
N VAL A 446 7.05 15.83 -2.80
CA VAL A 446 7.36 16.41 -4.10
C VAL A 446 8.75 15.93 -4.54
N LEU A 447 8.91 15.61 -5.82
CA LEU A 447 10.15 15.05 -6.40
C LEU A 447 11.38 15.95 -6.35
N ASN A 448 11.33 17.09 -5.75
CA ASN A 448 12.49 17.91 -5.62
C ASN A 448 13.31 17.51 -4.41
N ARG A 449 14.57 17.16 -4.65
CA ARG A 449 15.62 16.82 -3.68
C ARG A 449 15.79 17.82 -2.54
N PHE A 450 15.01 18.89 -2.50
CA PHE A 450 15.11 20.02 -1.57
C PHE A 450 13.84 20.25 -0.75
N HIS A 451 12.80 19.44 -0.91
CA HIS A 451 11.56 19.62 -0.17
C HIS A 451 11.52 18.71 1.05
N ASP A 452 11.23 19.33 2.15
CA ASP A 452 10.95 18.71 3.41
C ASP A 452 9.61 17.97 3.32
N GLU A 453 9.71 16.70 3.23
CA GLU A 453 8.60 15.78 3.02
C GLU A 453 7.76 15.56 4.29
N ARG A 454 7.79 16.41 5.31
CA ARG A 454 7.05 16.21 6.56
C ARG A 454 5.54 16.45 6.39
N PRO A 455 4.66 15.66 7.02
CA PRO A 455 3.21 15.92 7.04
C PRO A 455 2.84 17.31 7.58
N SER A 456 3.75 17.95 8.35
CA SER A 456 3.60 19.31 8.83
C SER A 456 3.54 20.37 7.73
N ASN A 457 3.95 20.03 6.49
CA ASN A 457 3.97 20.95 5.37
C ASN A 457 2.68 20.96 4.54
N ILE A 458 1.68 20.15 4.92
CA ILE A 458 0.37 20.17 4.26
C ILE A 458 -0.38 21.45 4.69
N GLU A 459 -0.77 22.27 3.71
CA GLU A 459 -1.60 23.44 3.93
C GLU A 459 -3.08 23.04 4.04
N TYR A 460 -3.47 22.51 5.20
CA TYR A 460 -4.82 21.95 5.43
C TYR A 460 -5.94 22.97 5.18
N GLU A 461 -5.73 24.23 5.56
CA GLU A 461 -6.68 25.32 5.37
C GLU A 461 -6.97 25.55 3.88
N TYR A 462 -5.93 25.46 3.04
CA TYR A 462 -6.09 25.54 1.58
C TYR A 462 -6.98 24.42 1.05
N PHE A 463 -6.76 23.17 1.45
CA PHE A 463 -7.56 22.05 0.97
C PHE A 463 -8.98 22.06 1.53
N ALA A 464 -9.16 22.53 2.77
CA ALA A 464 -10.49 22.76 3.34
C ALA A 464 -11.26 23.84 2.55
N GLU A 465 -10.60 24.95 2.15
CA GLU A 465 -11.16 25.98 1.29
C GLU A 465 -11.51 25.41 -0.10
N VAL A 466 -10.64 24.62 -0.71
CA VAL A 466 -10.89 23.97 -2.00
C VAL A 466 -12.16 23.12 -1.98
N CYS A 467 -12.39 22.38 -0.91
CA CYS A 467 -13.54 21.49 -0.75
C CYS A 467 -14.79 22.18 -0.18
N ALA A 468 -14.69 23.46 0.23
CA ALA A 468 -15.82 24.17 0.79
C ALA A 468 -16.89 24.48 -0.25
N GLY A 469 -18.16 24.13 0.04
CA GLY A 469 -19.32 24.46 -0.78
C GLY A 469 -19.51 23.59 -2.03
N ASN A 470 -18.75 22.51 -2.19
CA ASN A 470 -18.86 21.55 -3.28
C ASN A 470 -18.84 20.10 -2.75
N ASN A 471 -18.89 19.11 -3.63
CA ASN A 471 -18.91 17.70 -3.27
C ASN A 471 -17.50 17.07 -3.18
N CYS A 472 -16.45 17.80 -3.51
CA CYS A 472 -15.08 17.32 -3.44
C CYS A 472 -14.65 17.13 -1.98
N ARG A 473 -13.84 16.12 -1.74
CA ARG A 473 -13.27 15.81 -0.43
C ARG A 473 -11.76 15.79 -0.53
N PHE A 474 -11.06 15.90 0.61
CA PHE A 474 -9.63 15.69 0.59
C PHE A 474 -9.18 14.69 1.67
N TYR A 475 -8.18 13.87 1.31
CA TYR A 475 -7.53 12.86 2.13
C TYR A 475 -6.03 13.14 2.16
N PRO A 476 -5.48 13.72 3.24
CA PRO A 476 -4.04 13.91 3.38
C PRO A 476 -3.34 12.58 3.63
N LYS A 477 -2.10 12.47 3.17
CA LYS A 477 -1.20 11.37 3.53
C LYS A 477 -0.95 11.40 5.03
N MET A 478 -1.17 10.26 5.67
CA MET A 478 -1.22 10.18 7.15
C MET A 478 0.11 9.88 7.77
N PHE A 479 1.00 9.16 7.07
CA PHE A 479 2.22 8.64 7.65
C PHE A 479 3.41 8.92 6.77
N TRP A 480 4.53 9.00 7.47
CA TRP A 480 5.81 9.28 6.94
C TRP A 480 6.70 8.03 6.94
N GLU A 481 7.41 7.78 5.86
CA GLU A 481 8.22 6.57 5.67
C GLU A 481 9.43 6.49 6.62
N LEU A 482 9.91 7.61 7.13
CA LEU A 482 11.16 7.69 7.89
C LEU A 482 10.96 7.83 9.41
N GLU A 483 9.84 8.34 9.88
CA GLU A 483 9.54 8.40 11.30
C GLU A 483 8.79 7.14 11.73
N LYS A 484 9.36 6.33 12.62
CA LYS A 484 8.68 5.18 13.23
C LYS A 484 7.66 5.71 14.26
N PRO A 485 6.42 6.02 13.89
CA PRO A 485 5.44 6.53 14.83
C PRO A 485 5.08 5.42 15.81
N SER A 486 4.93 5.75 17.09
CA SER A 486 4.20 4.86 17.99
C SER A 486 2.74 4.78 17.52
N GLY A 487 2.06 3.64 17.72
CA GLY A 487 0.67 3.48 17.29
C GLY A 487 -0.27 4.56 17.83
N ILE A 488 -0.05 5.05 19.05
CA ILE A 488 -0.80 6.17 19.66
C ILE A 488 -0.64 7.44 18.81
N LYS A 489 0.58 7.76 18.38
CA LYS A 489 0.83 8.94 17.52
C LYS A 489 0.11 8.85 16.17
N ILE A 490 -0.04 7.66 15.63
CA ILE A 490 -0.80 7.43 14.39
C ILE A 490 -2.26 7.81 14.59
N LEU A 491 -2.89 7.37 15.68
CA LEU A 491 -4.28 7.67 15.98
C LEU A 491 -4.50 9.16 16.28
N ASP A 492 -3.59 9.78 17.03
CA ASP A 492 -3.65 11.21 17.32
C ASP A 492 -3.48 12.03 16.04
N ALA A 493 -2.54 11.67 15.17
CA ALA A 493 -2.37 12.33 13.88
C ALA A 493 -3.63 12.23 13.01
N TYR A 494 -4.29 11.07 13.00
CA TYR A 494 -5.55 10.89 12.27
C TYR A 494 -6.67 11.78 12.82
N ARG A 495 -6.83 11.84 14.13
CA ARG A 495 -7.81 12.73 14.78
C ARG A 495 -7.54 14.20 14.43
N GLU A 496 -6.27 14.62 14.42
CA GLU A 496 -5.89 15.98 14.07
C GLU A 496 -6.21 16.35 12.63
N ILE A 497 -5.97 15.45 11.66
CA ILE A 497 -6.33 15.75 10.27
C ILE A 497 -7.85 15.88 10.06
N LEU A 498 -8.65 15.08 10.78
CA LEU A 498 -10.11 15.21 10.74
C LEU A 498 -10.59 16.55 11.31
N LYS A 499 -9.98 17.04 12.41
CA LYS A 499 -10.27 18.37 12.96
C LYS A 499 -9.93 19.50 12.01
N LYS A 500 -8.95 19.30 11.14
CA LYS A 500 -8.54 20.25 10.07
C LYS A 500 -9.39 20.16 8.80
N GLY A 501 -10.51 19.43 8.85
CA GLY A 501 -11.49 19.36 7.76
C GLY A 501 -11.28 18.22 6.76
N ALA A 502 -10.28 17.34 6.96
CA ALA A 502 -10.14 16.15 6.12
C ALA A 502 -11.34 15.21 6.29
N ALA A 503 -11.81 14.62 5.21
CA ALA A 503 -12.91 13.65 5.24
C ALA A 503 -12.45 12.21 5.54
N GLY A 504 -11.14 11.98 5.52
CA GLY A 504 -10.49 10.71 5.78
C GLY A 504 -8.98 10.85 5.64
N GLY A 505 -8.28 9.73 5.43
CA GLY A 505 -6.83 9.74 5.27
C GLY A 505 -6.34 8.82 4.15
N MET A 506 -5.19 9.14 3.58
CA MET A 506 -4.54 8.34 2.56
C MET A 506 -3.31 7.63 3.14
N ILE A 507 -3.19 6.35 2.86
CA ILE A 507 -2.04 5.51 3.19
C ILE A 507 -1.30 5.23 1.89
N TRP A 508 -0.10 5.80 1.75
CA TRP A 508 0.72 5.55 0.59
C TRP A 508 1.33 4.15 0.65
N ASP A 509 1.10 3.36 -0.39
CA ASP A 509 1.61 2.00 -0.54
C ASP A 509 1.38 1.14 0.74
N GLY A 510 0.09 1.06 1.13
CA GLY A 510 -0.32 0.59 2.46
C GLY A 510 0.10 -0.84 2.77
N PHE A 511 0.11 -1.74 1.78
CA PHE A 511 0.58 -3.11 2.01
C PHE A 511 2.07 -3.12 2.37
N TYR A 512 2.88 -2.49 1.54
CA TYR A 512 4.33 -2.51 1.69
C TYR A 512 4.81 -1.86 3.00
N HIS A 513 4.21 -0.72 3.36
CA HIS A 513 4.67 0.03 4.52
C HIS A 513 4.03 -0.40 5.84
N TYR A 514 2.79 -0.90 5.82
CA TYR A 514 2.01 -1.09 7.05
C TYR A 514 1.49 -2.50 7.24
N VAL A 515 0.87 -3.10 6.24
CA VAL A 515 0.24 -4.42 6.37
C VAL A 515 1.26 -5.50 6.65
N SER A 516 2.40 -5.48 5.95
CA SER A 516 3.50 -6.42 6.17
C SER A 516 4.15 -6.28 7.56
N ARG A 517 3.86 -5.19 8.27
CA ARG A 517 4.38 -4.90 9.62
C ARG A 517 3.22 -4.93 10.62
N LEU A 518 2.87 -6.09 11.12
CA LEU A 518 1.68 -6.31 11.96
C LEU A 518 1.55 -5.38 13.17
N THR A 519 2.66 -4.91 13.76
CA THR A 519 2.60 -3.94 14.86
C THR A 519 2.00 -2.60 14.47
N TRP A 520 2.14 -2.20 13.22
CA TRP A 520 1.52 -0.98 12.71
C TRP A 520 0.14 -1.25 12.16
N TRP A 521 -0.02 -2.41 11.54
CA TRP A 521 -1.29 -2.83 10.98
C TRP A 521 -2.43 -2.85 12.00
N GLU A 522 -2.15 -3.27 13.22
CA GLU A 522 -3.13 -3.24 14.31
C GLU A 522 -3.72 -1.83 14.53
N TYR A 523 -2.88 -0.79 14.47
CA TYR A 523 -3.36 0.59 14.60
C TYR A 523 -4.08 1.07 13.34
N VAL A 524 -3.60 0.69 12.17
CA VAL A 524 -4.26 1.02 10.90
C VAL A 524 -5.66 0.39 10.81
N GLN A 525 -5.84 -0.81 11.32
CA GLN A 525 -7.17 -1.43 11.42
C GLN A 525 -8.16 -0.58 12.23
N MET A 526 -7.69 0.13 13.25
CA MET A 526 -8.53 0.95 14.13
C MET A 526 -8.76 2.39 13.61
N LEU A 527 -7.96 2.86 12.64
CA LEU A 527 -8.15 4.20 12.06
C LEU A 527 -9.55 4.32 11.44
N GLY A 528 -10.22 5.42 11.71
CA GLY A 528 -11.57 5.68 11.21
C GLY A 528 -12.69 5.05 12.03
N ASP A 529 -12.40 4.35 13.12
CA ASP A 529 -13.42 3.92 14.08
C ASP A 529 -14.04 5.16 14.75
N ASP A 530 -15.36 5.18 14.79
CA ASP A 530 -16.12 6.32 15.32
C ASP A 530 -16.30 6.23 16.85
N ASP A 531 -15.96 5.08 17.46
CA ASP A 531 -16.09 4.84 18.90
C ASP A 531 -14.74 4.98 19.61
N GLU A 532 -14.45 6.19 20.07
CA GLU A 532 -13.20 6.50 20.78
C GLU A 532 -13.03 5.69 22.07
N THR A 533 -14.13 5.31 22.74
CA THR A 533 -14.06 4.54 23.98
C THR A 533 -13.55 3.13 23.75
N VAL A 534 -14.05 2.47 22.70
CA VAL A 534 -13.58 1.13 22.29
C VAL A 534 -12.12 1.19 21.86
N LEU A 535 -11.76 2.23 21.10
CA LEU A 535 -10.41 2.46 20.64
C LEU A 535 -9.40 2.62 21.77
N ASP A 536 -9.71 3.50 22.74
CA ASP A 536 -8.86 3.73 23.92
C ASP A 536 -8.72 2.47 24.80
N ALA A 537 -9.78 1.69 24.95
CA ALA A 537 -9.74 0.43 25.68
C ALA A 537 -8.81 -0.59 25.01
N GLN A 538 -8.88 -0.72 23.69
CA GLN A 538 -8.02 -1.64 22.91
C GLN A 538 -6.54 -1.24 22.99
N ILE A 539 -6.23 0.06 22.89
CA ILE A 539 -4.85 0.56 23.01
C ILE A 539 -4.26 0.26 24.40
N ARG A 540 -5.04 0.52 25.46
CA ARG A 540 -4.57 0.29 26.84
C ARG A 540 -4.32 -1.17 27.16
N ARG A 541 -5.08 -2.08 26.55
CA ARG A 541 -4.89 -3.53 26.75
C ARG A 541 -3.58 -4.05 26.14
N ARG A 542 -3.08 -3.40 25.09
CA ARG A 542 -1.91 -3.88 24.34
C ARG A 542 -0.91 -2.75 24.06
N PRO A 543 -0.21 -2.26 25.08
CA PRO A 543 0.83 -1.27 24.86
C PRO A 543 1.95 -1.86 23.98
N PRO A 544 2.60 -1.05 23.12
CA PRO A 544 3.62 -1.53 22.16
C PRO A 544 4.74 -2.37 22.78
N GLU A 545 5.15 -2.03 23.98
CA GLU A 545 6.18 -2.75 24.76
C GLU A 545 5.76 -4.17 25.19
N SER A 546 4.48 -4.49 25.17
CA SER A 546 3.97 -5.82 25.54
C SER A 546 4.14 -6.87 24.45
N ARG A 547 4.63 -6.47 23.28
CA ARG A 547 4.64 -7.33 22.08
C ARG A 547 5.97 -8.03 21.85
N LEU A 548 7.05 -7.53 22.44
CA LEU A 548 8.38 -8.07 22.27
C LEU A 548 8.74 -9.04 23.40
N HIS A 549 9.08 -10.26 23.04
CA HIS A 549 9.46 -11.33 23.94
C HIS A 549 10.87 -11.83 23.62
N LEU A 550 11.83 -11.50 24.48
CA LEU A 550 13.19 -11.99 24.33
C LEU A 550 13.25 -13.49 24.63
N LEU A 551 13.95 -14.24 23.78
CA LEU A 551 14.23 -15.65 24.02
C LEU A 551 15.27 -15.81 25.13
N LYS A 552 14.97 -16.71 26.05
CA LYS A 552 15.90 -17.21 27.06
C LYS A 552 16.66 -18.42 26.51
N THR A 553 15.93 -19.31 25.82
CA THR A 553 16.49 -20.48 25.15
C THR A 553 15.80 -20.74 23.84
N LEU A 554 16.55 -21.30 22.89
CA LEU A 554 16.05 -21.84 21.63
C LEU A 554 16.85 -23.13 21.36
N GLU A 555 16.32 -24.28 21.77
CA GLU A 555 17.01 -25.55 21.71
C GLU A 555 16.98 -26.17 20.31
N GLY A 556 18.10 -26.70 19.87
CA GLY A 556 18.24 -27.36 18.58
C GLY A 556 18.36 -26.38 17.40
N PHE A 557 18.41 -25.10 17.67
CA PHE A 557 18.71 -24.10 16.66
C PHE A 557 20.23 -23.95 16.57
N ASP A 558 20.78 -24.48 15.49
CA ASP A 558 22.21 -24.41 15.20
C ASP A 558 22.47 -23.27 14.24
N CYS A 559 23.52 -22.49 14.51
CA CYS A 559 23.94 -21.38 13.61
C CYS A 559 24.27 -21.87 12.19
N ASP A 560 24.59 -23.14 12.00
CA ASP A 560 24.81 -23.75 10.69
C ASP A 560 23.51 -23.91 9.88
N HIS A 561 22.34 -23.78 10.51
CA HIS A 561 21.04 -23.76 9.83
C HIS A 561 20.61 -22.35 9.40
N TYR A 562 21.37 -21.36 9.79
CA TYR A 562 21.20 -20.01 9.28
C TYR A 562 21.64 -19.94 7.83
N PRO A 563 20.83 -19.39 6.92
CA PRO A 563 21.39 -18.91 5.68
C PRO A 563 22.47 -17.89 6.07
N PRO A 564 23.67 -17.96 5.48
CA PRO A 564 24.65 -16.92 5.71
C PRO A 564 23.97 -15.59 5.45
N HIS A 565 24.04 -14.67 6.39
CA HIS A 565 23.63 -13.31 6.16
C HIS A 565 24.41 -12.86 4.92
N ASN A 566 23.75 -12.78 3.80
CA ASN A 566 24.30 -12.08 2.67
C ASN A 566 24.52 -10.68 3.20
N GLY A 567 25.77 -10.40 3.51
CA GLY A 567 26.20 -9.16 4.09
C GLY A 567 25.57 -8.00 3.32
N PHE A 568 25.32 -6.97 4.07
CA PHE A 568 24.88 -5.66 3.58
C PHE A 568 25.58 -5.24 2.29
#